data_6c8d6a6fdff96d64205ad095ca0140d5
#
_entry.id   6c8d6a6fdff96d64205ad095ca0140d5
#
_cell.length_a   1.000
_cell.length_b   1.000
_cell.length_c   1.000
_cell.angle_alpha   90.00
_cell.angle_beta   90.00
_cell.angle_gamma   90.00
#
_symmetry.space_group_name_H-M   'P 1'
#
loop_
_entity.id
_entity.type
_entity.pdbx_description
1 polymer ?
#
loop_
_entity_poly.entity_id
_entity_poly.type
_entity_poly.pdbx_seq_one_letter_code
_entity_poly.pdbx_strand_id
1 'polypeptide(L)' 'MAAELKTVAKFSDAMSAHITAGMLNENGIPAAVFGENSSYVSLNYVDPVEVKVNAADYDAAMALLAQNDKA' A
#
# COMPACT_ATOMS: atom_id res chain seq x y z
N MET A 1 -9.04 -16.55 12.98
CA MET A 1 -9.69 -15.43 12.40
C MET A 1 -8.88 -14.81 11.33
N ALA A 2 -9.47 -14.62 10.19
CA ALA A 2 -8.75 -14.01 9.10
C ALA A 2 -8.58 -12.53 9.36
N ALA A 3 -7.41 -12.03 9.11
CA ALA A 3 -7.17 -10.61 9.21
C ALA A 3 -7.80 -9.94 8.00
N GLU A 4 -8.50 -8.87 8.26
CA GLU A 4 -9.08 -8.09 7.19
C GLU A 4 -8.07 -7.05 6.75
N LEU A 5 -7.87 -6.93 5.46
CA LEU A 5 -6.91 -5.98 4.91
C LEU A 5 -7.64 -4.79 4.32
N LYS A 6 -7.05 -3.63 4.51
CA LYS A 6 -7.60 -2.40 3.94
C LYS A 6 -6.53 -1.68 3.14
N THR A 7 -6.93 -1.11 2.03
CA THR A 7 -6.01 -0.37 1.18
C THR A 7 -5.79 1.01 1.75
N VAL A 8 -4.54 1.38 1.95
CA VAL A 8 -4.19 2.70 2.47
C VAL A 8 -3.59 3.60 1.40
N ALA A 9 -3.13 3.03 0.29
CA ALA A 9 -2.55 3.84 -0.77
C ALA A 9 -2.59 3.07 -2.07
N LYS A 10 -2.67 3.81 -3.17
CA LYS A 10 -2.62 3.22 -4.50
C LYS A 10 -1.60 3.99 -5.32
N PHE A 11 -0.85 3.28 -6.12
CA PHE A 11 0.20 3.87 -6.93
C PHE A 11 0.13 3.32 -8.34
N SER A 12 0.70 4.05 -9.27
CA SER A 12 0.75 3.57 -10.64
C SER A 12 2.01 2.76 -10.91
N ASP A 13 2.95 2.75 -9.96
CA ASP A 13 4.18 1.97 -10.14
C ASP A 13 4.49 1.19 -8.87
N ALA A 14 5.14 0.04 -9.05
CA ALA A 14 5.43 -0.83 -7.93
C ALA A 14 6.49 -0.24 -7.00
N MET A 15 7.43 0.53 -7.54
CA MET A 15 8.49 1.07 -6.70
C MET A 15 7.95 1.97 -5.62
N SER A 16 7.03 2.87 -5.97
CA SER A 16 6.43 3.75 -4.98
C SER A 16 5.67 2.95 -3.93
N ALA A 17 4.97 1.90 -4.36
CA ALA A 17 4.22 1.07 -3.44
C ALA A 17 5.15 0.37 -2.46
N HIS A 18 6.27 -0.15 -2.96
CA HIS A 18 7.21 -0.84 -2.09
C HIS A 18 7.89 0.11 -1.11
N ILE A 19 8.18 1.32 -1.55
CA ILE A 19 8.76 2.31 -0.65
C ILE A 19 7.80 2.64 0.48
N THR A 20 6.53 2.82 0.14
CA THR A 20 5.51 3.13 1.14
C THR A 20 5.32 1.97 2.09
N ALA A 21 5.22 0.75 1.56
CA ALA A 21 5.07 -0.42 2.41
C ALA A 21 6.27 -0.59 3.32
N GLY A 22 7.46 -0.35 2.79
CA GLY A 22 8.67 -0.44 3.62
C GLY A 22 8.67 0.55 4.76
N MET A 23 8.22 1.77 4.49
CA MET A 23 8.13 2.77 5.54
C MET A 23 7.15 2.35 6.62
N LEU A 24 6.00 1.82 6.23
CA LEU A 24 5.02 1.36 7.21
C LEU A 24 5.59 0.21 8.03
N ASN A 25 6.25 -0.73 7.38
CA ASN A 25 6.84 -1.85 8.10
C ASN A 25 7.90 -1.40 9.09
N GLU A 26 8.70 -0.41 8.71
CA GLU A 26 9.71 0.12 9.61
C GLU A 26 9.12 0.79 10.82
N ASN A 27 7.90 1.26 10.70
CA ASN A 27 7.21 1.91 11.82
C ASN A 27 6.30 0.95 12.57
N GLY A 28 6.49 -0.34 12.37
CA GLY A 28 5.75 -1.33 13.13
C GLY A 28 4.38 -1.67 12.59
N ILE A 29 4.06 -1.22 11.38
CA ILE A 29 2.76 -1.49 10.77
C ILE A 29 2.99 -2.47 9.62
N PRO A 30 2.57 -3.74 9.77
CA PRO A 30 2.75 -4.69 8.68
C PRO A 30 1.97 -4.23 7.44
N ALA A 31 2.64 -4.15 6.33
CA ALA A 31 2.04 -3.71 5.09
C ALA A 31 2.46 -4.61 3.96
N ALA A 32 1.57 -4.78 2.99
CA ALA A 32 1.82 -5.63 1.85
C ALA A 32 1.45 -4.90 0.57
N VAL A 33 2.10 -5.28 -0.52
CA VAL A 33 1.87 -4.69 -1.82
C VAL A 33 1.11 -5.69 -2.67
N PHE A 34 0.03 -5.23 -3.28
CA PHE A 34 -0.80 -6.07 -4.14
C PHE A 34 -0.92 -5.43 -5.51
N GLY A 35 -1.04 -6.29 -6.51
CA GLY A 35 -1.27 -5.81 -7.87
C GLY A 35 -0.03 -5.64 -8.71
N GLU A 36 1.14 -5.86 -8.14
CA GLU A 36 2.37 -5.65 -8.90
C GLU A 36 2.65 -6.75 -9.88
N ASN A 37 1.96 -7.88 -9.76
CA ASN A 37 2.20 -9.03 -10.62
C ASN A 37 1.22 -9.12 -11.75
N SER A 38 0.57 -8.07 -12.08
CA SER A 38 -0.33 -8.07 -13.19
C SER A 38 0.46 -8.40 -14.44
N SER A 39 0.28 -9.58 -14.96
CA SER A 39 1.05 -10.02 -16.09
C SER A 39 0.44 -9.59 -17.40
N TYR A 40 -0.71 -9.04 -17.37
CA TYR A 40 -1.31 -8.53 -18.56
C TYR A 40 -1.24 -7.06 -18.59
N VAL A 41 -0.71 -6.56 -19.64
CA VAL A 41 -0.72 -5.14 -19.85
C VAL A 41 -1.66 -4.88 -20.98
N SER A 42 -2.84 -4.47 -20.64
CA SER A 42 -3.74 -3.98 -21.65
C SER A 42 -3.22 -2.61 -22.06
N LEU A 43 -3.28 -2.33 -23.33
CA LEU A 43 -2.74 -1.07 -23.83
C LEU A 43 -3.43 0.13 -23.20
N ASN A 44 -4.68 -0.04 -22.79
CA ASN A 44 -5.44 1.07 -22.29
C ASN A 44 -5.79 0.95 -20.83
N TYR A 45 -5.15 0.03 -20.12
CA TYR A 45 -5.55 -0.22 -18.75
C TYR A 45 -4.35 -0.60 -17.92
N VAL A 46 -4.16 0.11 -16.84
CA VAL A 46 -3.06 -0.18 -15.91
C VAL A 46 -3.68 -0.41 -14.55
N ASP A 47 -3.46 -1.59 -14.01
CA ASP A 47 -3.96 -1.90 -12.68
C ASP A 47 -3.17 -1.12 -11.66
N PRO A 48 -3.84 -0.48 -10.72
CA PRO A 48 -3.10 0.20 -9.66
C PRO A 48 -2.42 -0.80 -8.75
N VAL A 49 -1.28 -0.40 -8.22
CA VAL A 49 -0.58 -1.18 -7.22
C VAL A 49 -1.04 -0.67 -5.86
N GLU A 50 -1.51 -1.56 -5.02
CA GLU A 50 -2.12 -1.16 -3.76
C GLU A 50 -1.27 -1.56 -2.58
N VAL A 51 -1.20 -0.68 -1.59
CA VAL A 51 -0.57 -1.00 -0.32
C VAL A 51 -1.68 -1.23 0.70
N LYS A 52 -1.66 -2.40 1.33
CA LYS A 52 -2.71 -2.78 2.27
C LYS A 52 -2.11 -3.10 3.63
N VAL A 53 -2.88 -2.80 4.65
CA VAL A 53 -2.52 -3.11 6.03
C VAL A 53 -3.70 -3.80 6.69
N ASN A 54 -3.45 -4.38 7.87
CA ASN A 54 -4.54 -4.93 8.66
C ASN A 54 -5.53 -3.84 9.01
N ALA A 55 -6.81 -4.19 9.04
CA ALA A 55 -7.83 -3.21 9.38
C ALA A 55 -7.56 -2.56 10.72
N ALA A 56 -7.02 -3.30 11.67
CA ALA A 56 -6.69 -2.76 12.98
C ALA A 56 -5.63 -1.67 12.93
N ASP A 57 -4.81 -1.69 11.89
CA ASP A 57 -3.72 -0.71 11.75
C ASP A 57 -4.07 0.42 10.79
N TYR A 58 -5.28 0.41 10.28
CA TYR A 58 -5.64 1.34 9.22
C TYR A 58 -5.46 2.80 9.64
N ASP A 59 -6.01 3.15 10.81
CA ASP A 59 -5.94 4.54 11.26
C ASP A 59 -4.50 4.97 11.49
N ALA A 60 -3.70 4.10 12.09
CA ALA A 60 -2.30 4.43 12.35
C ALA A 60 -1.55 4.59 11.05
N ALA A 61 -1.83 3.73 10.08
CA ALA A 61 -1.16 3.83 8.78
C ALA A 61 -1.53 5.12 8.07
N MET A 62 -2.80 5.48 8.10
CA MET A 62 -3.23 6.71 7.44
C MET A 62 -2.63 7.93 8.11
N ALA A 63 -2.52 7.92 9.43
CA ALA A 63 -1.91 9.04 10.13
C ALA A 63 -0.43 9.18 9.76
N LEU A 64 0.27 8.06 9.64
CA LEU A 64 1.67 8.10 9.28
C LEU A 64 1.86 8.61 7.86
N LEU A 65 1.02 8.15 6.95
CA LEU A 65 1.12 8.60 5.56
C LEU A 65 0.81 10.08 5.44
N ALA A 66 -0.12 10.58 6.23
CA ALA A 66 -0.45 12.00 6.21
C ALA A 66 0.73 12.83 6.68
N GLN A 67 1.47 12.35 7.68
CA GLN A 67 2.64 13.05 8.16
C GLN A 67 3.71 13.11 7.08
N ASN A 68 3.91 12.01 6.38
CA ASN A 68 4.91 11.97 5.34
C ASN A 68 4.58 12.89 4.18
N ASP A 69 3.31 13.01 3.88
CA ASP A 69 2.89 13.85 2.79
C ASP A 69 3.16 15.31 3.02
N LYS A 70 3.32 15.68 4.27
CA LYS A 70 3.54 17.08 4.59
C LYS A 70 4.99 17.48 4.57
N ALA A 71 5.85 16.55 4.34
CA ALA A 71 7.27 16.84 4.35
C ALA A 71 7.68 17.80 3.25
#